data_3c246a0136b6989158c57319bad50a0b
#
_entry.id   3c246a0136b6989158c57319bad50a0b
#
_cell.length_a   1.000
_cell.length_b   1.000
_cell.length_c   1.000
_cell.angle_alpha   90.00
_cell.angle_beta   90.00
_cell.angle_gamma   90.00
#
_symmetry.space_group_name_H-M   'P 1'
#
loop_
_entity.id
_entity.type
_entity.pdbx_description
1 polymer ?
#
loop_
_entity_poly.entity_id
_entity_poly.type
_entity_poly.pdbx_seq_one_letter_code
_entity_poly.pdbx_strand_id
1 'polypeptide(L)'
;MEIYDIIIIGGGPAGISAGIYAVSRGKNVVVIEKEKVGGLIGSVSTVTHYAGIMEGETGSTFAARLEKQEKNAGVSIVYETVQKVSLKGEYKTVVTDKGTYQAQKVILANGTTPRKLGIPGEDELVGRGIGRNAAGEGANFSGKHIYVVGGADGAVKEALYLAQFAE
;
A
#
# COMPACT_ATOMS: atom_id res chain seq x y z
N MET A 1 -18.90 4.73 23.03
CA MET A 1 -18.00 4.32 21.93
C MET A 1 -18.81 4.45 20.65
N GLU A 2 -18.31 5.16 19.67
CA GLU A 2 -18.99 5.31 18.37
C GLU A 2 -18.96 3.98 17.61
N ILE A 3 -20.11 3.61 17.02
CA ILE A 3 -20.21 2.40 16.18
C ILE A 3 -20.30 2.86 14.73
N TYR A 4 -19.36 2.43 13.92
CA TYR A 4 -19.34 2.70 12.49
C TYR A 4 -20.21 1.70 11.71
N ASP A 5 -20.72 2.12 10.56
CA ASP A 5 -21.30 1.16 9.62
C ASP A 5 -20.18 0.24 9.07
N ILE A 6 -19.06 0.86 8.70
CA ILE A 6 -17.94 0.16 8.06
C ILE A 6 -16.60 0.67 8.62
N ILE A 7 -15.73 -0.24 9.02
CA ILE A 7 -14.29 0.02 9.19
C ILE A 7 -13.56 -0.53 7.98
N ILE A 8 -12.66 0.26 7.40
CA ILE A 8 -11.80 -0.15 6.30
C ILE A 8 -10.35 -0.17 6.80
N ILE A 9 -9.67 -1.30 6.67
CA ILE A 9 -8.27 -1.45 7.09
C ILE A 9 -7.37 -1.33 5.87
N GLY A 10 -6.62 -0.24 5.81
CA GLY A 10 -5.69 0.12 4.75
C GLY A 10 -6.17 1.25 3.86
N GLY A 11 -5.34 2.29 3.71
CA GLY A 11 -5.56 3.49 2.90
C GLY A 11 -4.94 3.42 1.50
N GLY A 12 -4.72 2.23 0.97
CA GLY A 12 -4.32 2.04 -0.44
C GLY A 12 -5.47 2.28 -1.42
N PRO A 13 -5.27 2.09 -2.74
CA PRO A 13 -6.29 2.34 -3.76
C PRO A 13 -7.62 1.64 -3.49
N ALA A 14 -7.56 0.40 -3.02
CA ALA A 14 -8.76 -0.38 -2.71
C ALA A 14 -9.54 0.19 -1.52
N GLY A 15 -8.85 0.54 -0.44
CA GLY A 15 -9.48 1.09 0.77
C GLY A 15 -10.04 2.48 0.54
N ILE A 16 -9.31 3.35 -0.13
CA ILE A 16 -9.80 4.70 -0.47
C ILE A 16 -11.00 4.63 -1.41
N SER A 17 -10.96 3.79 -2.44
CA SER A 17 -12.11 3.59 -3.34
C SER A 17 -13.35 3.10 -2.59
N ALA A 18 -13.18 2.12 -1.68
CA ALA A 18 -14.27 1.62 -0.83
C ALA A 18 -14.81 2.72 0.10
N GLY A 19 -13.94 3.52 0.70
CA GLY A 19 -14.31 4.64 1.59
C GLY A 19 -15.13 5.71 0.86
N ILE A 20 -14.64 6.17 -0.29
CA ILE A 20 -15.35 7.15 -1.12
C ILE A 20 -16.74 6.64 -1.51
N TYR A 21 -16.82 5.39 -1.97
CA TYR A 21 -18.10 4.81 -2.34
C TYR A 21 -19.06 4.68 -1.15
N ALA A 22 -18.56 4.23 0.00
CA ALA A 22 -19.38 4.06 1.19
C ALA A 22 -19.93 5.40 1.71
N VAL A 23 -19.11 6.45 1.76
CA VAL A 23 -19.54 7.81 2.12
C VAL A 23 -20.59 8.33 1.13
N SER A 24 -20.41 8.11 -0.18
CA SER A 24 -21.40 8.51 -1.19
C SER A 24 -22.76 7.82 -1.01
N ARG A 25 -22.80 6.73 -0.26
CA ARG A 25 -24.03 5.99 0.12
C ARG A 25 -24.55 6.35 1.51
N GLY A 26 -24.03 7.42 2.11
CA GLY A 26 -24.46 7.91 3.41
C GLY A 26 -24.05 7.02 4.59
N LYS A 27 -22.97 6.22 4.43
CA LYS A 27 -22.46 5.36 5.51
C LYS A 27 -21.50 6.10 6.41
N ASN A 28 -21.58 5.82 7.71
CA ASN A 28 -20.58 6.25 8.69
C ASN A 28 -19.37 5.31 8.58
N VAL A 29 -18.25 5.82 8.06
CA VAL A 29 -17.07 5.04 7.68
C VAL A 29 -15.82 5.63 8.30
N VAL A 30 -14.92 4.75 8.77
CA VAL A 30 -13.54 5.12 9.09
C VAL A 30 -12.57 4.21 8.35
N VAL A 31 -11.54 4.81 7.76
CA VAL A 31 -10.38 4.12 7.19
C VAL A 31 -9.26 4.17 8.22
N ILE A 32 -8.67 3.03 8.55
CA ILE A 32 -7.51 2.93 9.44
C ILE A 32 -6.30 2.65 8.57
N GLU A 33 -5.37 3.62 8.51
CA GLU A 33 -4.13 3.53 7.74
C GLU A 33 -2.93 3.70 8.66
N LYS A 34 -1.88 2.91 8.49
CA LYS A 34 -0.72 2.95 9.39
C LYS A 34 0.28 4.08 9.07
N GLU A 35 0.40 4.49 7.81
CA GLU A 35 1.44 5.43 7.36
C GLU A 35 0.85 6.60 6.56
N LYS A 36 0.41 6.34 5.33
CA LYS A 36 -0.08 7.37 4.41
C LYS A 36 -1.01 6.78 3.35
N VAL A 37 -1.89 7.61 2.81
CA VAL A 37 -2.74 7.26 1.69
C VAL A 37 -1.92 6.86 0.47
N GLY A 38 -2.37 5.82 -0.23
CA GLY A 38 -1.74 5.28 -1.44
C GLY A 38 -1.07 3.93 -1.23
N GLY A 39 -0.51 3.65 -0.04
CA GLY A 39 0.17 2.39 0.22
C GLY A 39 1.32 2.12 -0.76
N LEU A 40 1.50 0.86 -1.16
CA LEU A 40 2.62 0.44 -2.04
C LEU A 40 2.61 1.11 -3.41
N ILE A 41 1.45 1.50 -3.95
CA ILE A 41 1.41 2.14 -5.27
C ILE A 41 2.18 3.46 -5.29
N GLY A 42 2.26 4.16 -4.15
CA GLY A 42 3.02 5.39 -4.04
C GLY A 42 4.52 5.26 -4.29
N SER A 43 5.06 4.03 -4.24
CA SER A 43 6.48 3.74 -4.45
C SER A 43 6.81 3.23 -5.86
N VAL A 44 5.82 2.96 -6.72
CA VAL A 44 6.09 2.49 -8.08
C VAL A 44 6.48 3.66 -8.98
N SER A 45 7.40 3.42 -9.93
CA SER A 45 7.89 4.44 -10.86
C SER A 45 6.80 4.93 -11.82
N THR A 46 6.01 4.00 -12.34
CA THR A 46 4.93 4.26 -13.30
C THR A 46 3.71 3.40 -12.99
N VAL A 47 2.52 3.96 -13.17
CA VAL A 47 1.25 3.24 -13.06
C VAL A 47 0.68 3.07 -14.45
N THR A 48 0.61 1.83 -14.95
CA THR A 48 0.20 1.53 -16.34
C THR A 48 -1.02 0.62 -16.46
N HIS A 49 -1.37 -0.10 -15.39
CA HIS A 49 -2.38 -1.16 -15.45
C HIS A 49 -3.55 -0.93 -14.47
N TYR A 50 -3.94 0.34 -14.29
CA TYR A 50 -5.07 0.69 -13.44
C TYR A 50 -6.05 1.58 -14.21
N ALA A 51 -7.33 1.28 -14.13
CA ALA A 51 -8.35 2.04 -14.86
C ALA A 51 -8.42 3.50 -14.37
N GLY A 52 -8.50 4.46 -15.30
CA GLY A 52 -8.62 5.88 -15.00
C GLY A 52 -7.31 6.57 -14.62
N ILE A 53 -6.16 5.97 -14.89
CA ILE A 53 -4.85 6.63 -14.80
C ILE A 53 -4.64 7.63 -15.95
N MET A 54 -3.78 8.60 -15.70
CA MET A 54 -3.34 9.55 -16.73
C MET A 54 -2.08 9.06 -17.41
N GLU A 55 -1.83 9.52 -18.64
CA GLU A 55 -0.59 9.23 -19.34
C GLU A 55 0.61 9.75 -18.55
N GLY A 56 1.64 8.92 -18.39
CA GLY A 56 2.84 9.25 -17.62
C GLY A 56 2.64 9.31 -16.10
N GLU A 57 1.53 8.80 -15.59
CA GLU A 57 1.27 8.82 -14.16
C GLU A 57 2.27 7.96 -13.38
N THR A 58 2.87 8.57 -12.36
CA THR A 58 3.74 7.88 -11.40
C THR A 58 2.92 7.40 -10.20
N GLY A 59 3.49 6.47 -9.42
CA GLY A 59 2.85 6.03 -8.18
C GLY A 59 2.61 7.19 -7.20
N SER A 60 3.55 8.12 -7.10
CA SER A 60 3.43 9.28 -6.22
C SER A 60 2.32 10.25 -6.65
N THR A 61 2.19 10.54 -7.94
CA THR A 61 1.11 11.40 -8.46
C THR A 61 -0.26 10.73 -8.32
N PHE A 62 -0.32 9.42 -8.54
CA PHE A 62 -1.54 8.64 -8.32
C PHE A 62 -1.96 8.63 -6.84
N ALA A 63 -1.03 8.40 -5.91
CA ALA A 63 -1.31 8.45 -4.48
C ALA A 63 -1.80 9.83 -4.02
N ALA A 64 -1.16 10.92 -4.48
CA ALA A 64 -1.59 12.28 -4.21
C ALA A 64 -3.00 12.57 -4.74
N ARG A 65 -3.35 12.03 -5.91
CA ARG A 65 -4.68 12.15 -6.49
C ARG A 65 -5.74 11.37 -5.68
N LEU A 66 -5.40 10.19 -5.19
CA LEU A 66 -6.27 9.43 -4.28
C LEU A 66 -6.54 10.19 -2.98
N GLU A 67 -5.49 10.76 -2.38
CA GLU A 67 -5.59 11.56 -1.16
C GLU A 67 -6.49 12.80 -1.38
N LYS A 68 -6.36 13.47 -2.51
CA LYS A 68 -7.23 14.59 -2.85
C LYS A 68 -8.69 14.17 -3.02
N GLN A 69 -8.95 13.03 -3.66
CA GLN A 69 -10.30 12.50 -3.86
C GLN A 69 -10.95 12.11 -2.54
N GLU A 70 -10.20 11.46 -1.67
CA GLU A 70 -10.62 11.07 -0.32
C GLU A 70 -11.04 12.28 0.50
N LYS A 71 -10.18 13.33 0.57
CA LYS A 71 -10.48 14.58 1.27
C LYS A 71 -11.74 15.27 0.72
N ASN A 72 -11.87 15.33 -0.60
CA ASN A 72 -13.03 15.93 -1.26
C ASN A 72 -14.33 15.15 -0.98
N ALA A 73 -14.24 13.84 -0.83
CA ALA A 73 -15.39 13.00 -0.50
C ALA A 73 -15.76 13.02 1.00
N GLY A 74 -14.89 13.57 1.85
CA GLY A 74 -15.10 13.61 3.30
C GLY A 74 -14.95 12.25 3.97
N VAL A 75 -14.07 11.40 3.48
CA VAL A 75 -13.77 10.11 4.12
C VAL A 75 -12.98 10.35 5.40
N SER A 76 -13.42 9.80 6.52
CA SER A 76 -12.68 9.85 7.77
C SER A 76 -11.52 8.87 7.76
N ILE A 77 -10.30 9.36 7.95
CA ILE A 77 -9.09 8.53 8.07
C ILE A 77 -8.44 8.75 9.43
N VAL A 78 -8.04 7.67 10.08
CA VAL A 78 -7.19 7.68 11.27
C VAL A 78 -5.85 7.00 10.96
N TYR A 79 -4.77 7.63 11.41
CA TYR A 79 -3.41 7.12 11.19
C TYR A 79 -2.96 6.33 12.42
N GLU A 80 -3.22 5.01 12.35
CA GLU A 80 -3.02 4.07 13.45
C GLU A 80 -2.68 2.68 12.92
N THR A 81 -1.93 1.92 13.72
CA THR A 81 -1.53 0.56 13.36
C THR A 81 -2.52 -0.45 13.95
N VAL A 82 -3.20 -1.20 13.10
CA VAL A 82 -4.08 -2.29 13.54
C VAL A 82 -3.26 -3.43 14.13
N GLN A 83 -3.57 -3.80 15.38
CA GLN A 83 -2.91 -4.86 16.11
C GLN A 83 -3.74 -6.15 16.17
N LYS A 84 -5.07 -6.01 16.27
CA LYS A 84 -5.97 -7.16 16.41
C LYS A 84 -7.32 -6.87 15.79
N VAL A 85 -7.90 -7.90 15.20
CA VAL A 85 -9.25 -7.83 14.61
C VAL A 85 -10.08 -9.00 15.14
N SER A 86 -11.31 -8.72 15.58
CA SER A 86 -12.33 -9.73 15.91
C SER A 86 -13.52 -9.55 14.99
N LEU A 87 -13.73 -10.52 14.11
CA LEU A 87 -14.78 -10.49 13.07
C LEU A 87 -16.03 -11.30 13.43
N LYS A 88 -16.08 -11.90 14.64
CA LYS A 88 -17.23 -12.65 15.13
C LYS A 88 -18.21 -11.73 15.87
N GLY A 89 -19.46 -12.13 15.93
CA GLY A 89 -20.51 -11.40 16.64
C GLY A 89 -21.21 -10.34 15.78
N GLU A 90 -22.14 -9.65 16.37
CA GLU A 90 -22.93 -8.58 15.73
C GLU A 90 -22.03 -7.42 15.32
N TYR A 91 -21.24 -6.93 16.24
CA TYR A 91 -20.25 -5.86 15.98
C TYR A 91 -18.85 -6.47 15.87
N LYS A 92 -18.11 -6.01 14.84
CA LYS A 92 -16.71 -6.36 14.61
C LYS A 92 -15.84 -5.38 15.39
N THR A 93 -14.76 -5.85 15.97
CA THR A 93 -13.86 -5.02 16.77
C THR A 93 -12.49 -4.97 16.12
N VAL A 94 -11.95 -3.77 15.99
CA VAL A 94 -10.59 -3.51 15.50
C VAL A 94 -9.84 -2.78 16.60
N VAL A 95 -8.74 -3.35 17.07
CA VAL A 95 -7.84 -2.78 18.07
C VAL A 95 -6.60 -2.25 17.37
N THR A 96 -6.26 -1.01 17.64
CA THR A 96 -5.07 -0.34 17.14
C THR A 96 -4.08 -0.05 18.27
N ASP A 97 -2.97 0.57 17.94
CA ASP A 97 -1.99 1.08 18.89
C ASP A 97 -2.51 2.30 19.71
N LYS A 98 -3.62 2.92 19.28
CA LYS A 98 -4.16 4.12 19.93
C LYS A 98 -5.57 3.94 20.48
N GLY A 99 -6.30 2.91 20.05
CA GLY A 99 -7.67 2.74 20.50
C GLY A 99 -8.37 1.50 20.02
N THR A 100 -9.68 1.45 20.24
CA THR A 100 -10.53 0.35 19.82
C THR A 100 -11.74 0.90 19.09
N TYR A 101 -12.03 0.32 17.94
CA TYR A 101 -13.12 0.70 17.05
C TYR A 101 -14.10 -0.44 16.90
N GLN A 102 -15.38 -0.12 16.75
CA GLN A 102 -16.44 -1.09 16.49
C GLN A 102 -17.22 -0.72 15.24
N ALA A 103 -17.58 -1.72 14.43
CA ALA A 103 -18.41 -1.54 13.26
C ALA A 103 -19.30 -2.76 12.98
N GLN A 104 -20.35 -2.53 12.19
CA GLN A 104 -21.18 -3.62 11.68
C GLN A 104 -20.42 -4.49 10.65
N LYS A 105 -19.59 -3.85 9.82
CA LYS A 105 -18.79 -4.50 8.76
C LYS A 105 -17.35 -4.05 8.80
N VAL A 106 -16.45 -4.92 8.35
CA VAL A 106 -15.03 -4.61 8.15
C VAL A 106 -14.63 -4.98 6.74
N ILE A 107 -13.93 -4.07 6.06
CA ILE A 107 -13.29 -4.31 4.76
C ILE A 107 -11.78 -4.42 5.00
N LEU A 108 -11.20 -5.55 4.62
CA LEU A 108 -9.76 -5.77 4.65
C LEU A 108 -9.16 -5.32 3.31
N ALA A 109 -8.51 -4.16 3.31
CA ALA A 109 -7.83 -3.56 2.16
C ALA A 109 -6.34 -3.31 2.47
N ASN A 110 -5.76 -4.13 3.35
CA ASN A 110 -4.43 -3.97 3.93
C ASN A 110 -3.27 -4.24 2.95
N GLY A 111 -3.56 -4.59 1.69
CA GLY A 111 -2.56 -4.78 0.65
C GLY A 111 -1.57 -5.91 0.94
N THR A 112 -0.35 -5.72 0.48
CA THR A 112 0.77 -6.67 0.65
C THR A 112 1.99 -5.97 1.22
N THR A 113 2.87 -6.73 1.82
CA THR A 113 4.19 -6.28 2.25
C THR A 113 5.25 -7.16 1.58
N PRO A 114 6.31 -6.59 0.99
CA PRO A 114 7.40 -7.39 0.43
C PRO A 114 7.97 -8.33 1.50
N ARG A 115 8.17 -9.57 1.12
CA ARG A 115 8.76 -10.56 2.01
C ARG A 115 10.25 -10.27 2.16
N LYS A 116 10.72 -10.21 3.40
CA LYS A 116 12.14 -10.06 3.70
C LYS A 116 12.87 -11.40 3.49
N LEU A 117 14.15 -11.32 3.16
CA LEU A 117 15.05 -12.49 3.10
C LEU A 117 15.39 -13.00 4.50
N GLY A 118 15.38 -12.12 5.50
CA GLY A 118 15.75 -12.42 6.88
C GLY A 118 17.25 -12.62 7.07
N ILE A 119 18.07 -12.01 6.24
CA ILE A 119 19.52 -12.07 6.32
C ILE A 119 20.09 -10.90 7.12
N PRO A 120 21.25 -11.06 7.76
CA PRO A 120 21.91 -9.96 8.47
C PRO A 120 22.19 -8.77 7.53
N GLY A 121 21.90 -7.55 7.99
CA GLY A 121 22.15 -6.31 7.25
C GLY A 121 21.08 -5.96 6.21
N GLU A 122 20.04 -6.78 6.02
CA GLU A 122 19.03 -6.51 4.99
C GLU A 122 18.39 -5.12 5.16
N ASP A 123 17.94 -4.77 6.36
CA ASP A 123 17.26 -3.51 6.61
C ASP A 123 18.19 -2.29 6.48
N GLU A 124 19.46 -2.45 6.83
CA GLU A 124 20.47 -1.40 6.78
C GLU A 124 20.90 -1.10 5.34
N LEU A 125 20.86 -2.10 4.46
CA LEU A 125 21.33 -2.02 3.08
C LEU A 125 20.22 -1.68 2.08
N VAL A 126 18.96 -1.60 2.50
CA VAL A 126 17.87 -1.14 1.62
C VAL A 126 18.17 0.27 1.11
N GLY A 127 18.20 0.45 -0.22
CA GLY A 127 18.60 1.70 -0.88
C GLY A 127 20.11 1.98 -0.89
N ARG A 128 20.94 1.07 -0.31
CA ARG A 128 22.40 1.20 -0.25
C ARG A 128 23.13 -0.01 -0.84
N GLY A 129 22.41 -0.85 -1.57
CA GLY A 129 22.92 -2.08 -2.18
C GLY A 129 21.83 -3.13 -2.35
N ILE A 130 20.79 -3.09 -1.51
CA ILE A 130 19.57 -3.90 -1.70
C ILE A 130 18.50 -3.01 -2.32
N GLY A 131 18.14 -3.29 -3.58
CA GLY A 131 17.01 -2.70 -4.28
C GLY A 131 15.80 -3.62 -4.23
N ARG A 132 14.59 -3.03 -4.34
CA ARG A 132 13.32 -3.76 -4.37
C ARG A 132 12.45 -3.40 -5.57
N ASN A 133 12.93 -2.51 -6.43
CA ASN A 133 12.24 -2.03 -7.62
C ASN A 133 13.24 -1.84 -8.75
N ALA A 134 13.43 -2.85 -9.56
CA ALA A 134 14.38 -2.81 -10.67
C ALA A 134 14.15 -1.64 -11.63
N ALA A 135 12.87 -1.34 -11.96
CA ALA A 135 12.53 -0.26 -12.89
C ALA A 135 12.85 1.14 -12.33
N GLY A 136 12.73 1.34 -11.00
CA GLY A 136 13.02 2.61 -10.36
C GLY A 136 14.48 2.79 -9.92
N GLU A 137 15.18 1.68 -9.68
CA GLU A 137 16.49 1.71 -9.02
C GLU A 137 17.62 1.18 -9.91
N GLY A 138 17.30 0.43 -10.98
CA GLY A 138 18.29 -0.30 -11.78
C GLY A 138 19.42 0.56 -12.32
N ALA A 139 19.12 1.78 -12.78
CA ALA A 139 20.12 2.70 -13.29
C ALA A 139 21.18 3.11 -12.23
N ASN A 140 20.84 3.05 -10.93
CA ASN A 140 21.77 3.37 -9.83
C ASN A 140 22.87 2.30 -9.68
N PHE A 141 22.67 1.14 -10.27
CA PHE A 141 23.58 -0.01 -10.22
C PHE A 141 24.32 -0.24 -11.54
N SER A 142 24.31 0.73 -12.47
CA SER A 142 24.99 0.63 -13.75
C SER A 142 26.48 0.32 -13.58
N GLY A 143 27.00 -0.64 -14.34
CA GLY A 143 28.38 -1.12 -14.26
C GLY A 143 28.71 -1.83 -12.94
N LYS A 144 27.72 -2.39 -12.26
CA LYS A 144 27.89 -3.22 -11.06
C LYS A 144 27.52 -4.66 -11.31
N HIS A 145 28.15 -5.57 -10.57
CA HIS A 145 27.67 -6.94 -10.48
C HIS A 145 26.36 -6.95 -9.69
N ILE A 146 25.28 -7.42 -10.32
CA ILE A 146 23.94 -7.44 -9.73
C ILE A 146 23.53 -8.89 -9.47
N TYR A 147 23.08 -9.16 -8.26
CA TYR A 147 22.51 -10.44 -7.88
C TYR A 147 20.99 -10.29 -7.72
N VAL A 148 20.22 -11.13 -8.41
CA VAL A 148 18.77 -11.20 -8.25
C VAL A 148 18.41 -12.41 -7.41
N VAL A 149 17.72 -12.18 -6.30
CA VAL A 149 17.29 -13.24 -5.38
C VAL A 149 15.82 -13.52 -5.61
N GLY A 150 15.52 -14.70 -6.15
CA GLY A 150 14.17 -15.17 -6.44
C GLY A 150 14.12 -16.04 -7.67
N GLY A 151 13.07 -16.85 -7.80
CA GLY A 151 12.87 -17.77 -8.93
C GLY A 151 11.47 -17.72 -9.54
N ALA A 152 10.65 -16.74 -9.13
CA ALA A 152 9.31 -16.54 -9.69
C ALA A 152 9.36 -15.57 -10.88
N ASP A 153 8.24 -15.44 -11.59
CA ASP A 153 8.07 -14.59 -12.79
C ASP A 153 8.60 -13.16 -12.60
N GLY A 154 8.31 -12.52 -11.44
CA GLY A 154 8.81 -11.20 -11.11
C GLY A 154 10.34 -11.11 -11.10
N ALA A 155 11.01 -12.06 -10.45
CA ALA A 155 12.47 -12.06 -10.36
C ALA A 155 13.13 -12.25 -11.73
N VAL A 156 12.55 -13.10 -12.60
CA VAL A 156 13.04 -13.30 -13.95
C VAL A 156 12.90 -12.04 -14.80
N LYS A 157 11.75 -11.37 -14.74
CA LYS A 157 11.51 -10.10 -15.44
C LYS A 157 12.44 -8.99 -14.96
N GLU A 158 12.62 -8.87 -13.64
CA GLU A 158 13.57 -7.91 -13.08
C GLU A 158 15.02 -8.20 -13.45
N ALA A 159 15.43 -9.47 -13.47
CA ALA A 159 16.76 -9.86 -13.92
C ALA A 159 17.01 -9.48 -15.38
N LEU A 160 16.04 -9.75 -16.29
CA LEU A 160 16.12 -9.35 -17.69
C LEU A 160 16.22 -7.83 -17.85
N TYR A 161 15.48 -7.08 -17.06
CA TYR A 161 15.55 -5.62 -17.08
C TYR A 161 16.91 -5.12 -16.56
N LEU A 162 17.39 -5.64 -15.45
CA LEU A 162 18.66 -5.26 -14.83
C LEU A 162 19.88 -5.62 -15.67
N ALA A 163 19.80 -6.67 -16.51
CA ALA A 163 20.87 -7.05 -17.45
C ALA A 163 21.25 -5.92 -18.42
N GLN A 164 20.41 -4.90 -18.59
CA GLN A 164 20.74 -3.72 -19.42
C GLN A 164 21.72 -2.76 -18.71
N PHE A 165 21.88 -2.87 -17.42
CA PHE A 165 22.71 -1.99 -16.58
C PHE A 165 23.91 -2.72 -15.96
N ALA A 166 23.77 -4.04 -15.75
CA ALA A 166 24.79 -4.87 -15.11
C ALA A 166 26.04 -5.03 -15.98
N GLU A 167 27.18 -5.22 -15.30
CA GLU A 167 28.44 -5.65 -15.92
C GLU A 167 28.49 -7.19 -16.04
#